data_62cf2431d5622854de29e8f4a5a39a60
#
_entry.id   62cf2431d5622854de29e8f4a5a39a60
#
_cell.length_a   1.000
_cell.length_b   1.000
_cell.length_c   1.000
_cell.angle_alpha   90.00
_cell.angle_beta   90.00
_cell.angle_gamma   90.00
#
_symmetry.space_group_name_H-M   'P 1'
#
loop_
_entity.id
_entity.type
_entity.pdbx_description
1 polymer ?
#
loop_
_entity_poly.entity_id
_entity_poly.type
_entity_poly.pdbx_seq_one_letter_code
_entity_poly.pdbx_strand_id
1 'polypeptide(L)'
;MELEYRFAGMDELDFLVRMRIRDLRMFSECAAGTKLEDAIRRFYEIKMKENACRTLLGYAGRELAATATLYFYDVLPSNENPSGRVGQITNVWVDEAFRRQGIATSTHTLVICPDRKEH
;
A
#
# COMPACT_ATOMS: atom_id res chain seq x y z
N MET A 1 15.81 12.93 7.92
CA MET A 1 16.20 11.90 6.93
C MET A 1 15.21 11.89 5.79
N GLU A 2 15.71 11.98 4.59
CA GLU A 2 14.86 11.93 3.42
C GLU A 2 14.80 10.51 2.89
N LEU A 3 13.58 10.08 2.60
CA LEU A 3 13.37 8.79 1.95
C LEU A 3 13.16 9.00 0.46
N GLU A 4 13.62 8.05 -0.32
CA GLU A 4 13.30 8.00 -1.73
C GLU A 4 12.07 7.15 -1.93
N TYR A 5 11.05 7.73 -2.57
CA TYR A 5 9.78 7.06 -2.78
C TYR A 5 9.60 6.64 -4.22
N ARG A 6 9.04 5.45 -4.42
CA ARG A 6 8.61 5.00 -5.73
C ARG A 6 7.41 4.06 -5.59
N PHE A 7 6.65 3.94 -6.65
CA PHE A 7 5.55 2.98 -6.65
C PHE A 7 6.03 1.61 -7.10
N ALA A 8 5.50 0.57 -6.46
CA ALA A 8 5.83 -0.80 -6.81
C ALA A 8 5.30 -1.12 -8.21
N GLY A 9 6.10 -1.81 -9.01
CA GLY A 9 5.71 -2.25 -10.33
C GLY A 9 5.19 -3.68 -10.32
N MET A 10 4.65 -4.12 -11.48
CA MET A 10 4.13 -5.47 -11.64
C MET A 10 5.20 -6.55 -11.45
N ASP A 11 6.45 -6.22 -11.69
CA ASP A 11 7.57 -7.13 -11.48
C ASP A 11 7.87 -7.38 -10.00
N GLU A 12 7.21 -6.62 -9.11
CA GLU A 12 7.38 -6.76 -7.66
C GLU A 12 6.18 -7.46 -7.00
N LEU A 13 5.39 -8.14 -7.78
CA LEU A 13 4.17 -8.78 -7.29
C LEU A 13 4.45 -9.77 -6.16
N ASP A 14 5.50 -10.58 -6.27
CA ASP A 14 5.88 -11.53 -5.22
C ASP A 14 6.20 -10.81 -3.90
N PHE A 15 6.90 -9.69 -4.00
CA PHE A 15 7.24 -8.88 -2.83
C PHE A 15 5.98 -8.32 -2.16
N LEU A 16 5.04 -7.81 -2.95
CA LEU A 16 3.79 -7.26 -2.42
C LEU A 16 2.96 -8.33 -1.71
N VAL A 17 2.90 -9.52 -2.28
CA VAL A 17 2.19 -10.65 -1.67
C VAL A 17 2.82 -11.02 -0.33
N ARG A 18 4.15 -11.13 -0.28
CA ARG A 18 4.86 -11.46 0.97
C ARG A 18 4.63 -10.40 2.03
N MET A 19 4.64 -9.13 1.67
CA MET A 19 4.38 -8.04 2.60
C MET A 19 2.98 -8.14 3.21
N ARG A 20 1.99 -8.38 2.38
CA ARG A 20 0.61 -8.48 2.85
C ARG A 20 0.44 -9.66 3.82
N ILE A 21 1.04 -10.80 3.51
CA ILE A 21 0.98 -11.97 4.38
C ILE A 21 1.66 -11.69 5.71
N ARG A 22 2.81 -11.03 5.68
CA ARG A 22 3.50 -10.62 6.90
C ARG A 22 2.62 -9.74 7.77
N ASP A 23 1.96 -8.74 7.18
CA ASP A 23 1.09 -7.84 7.91
C ASP A 23 -0.11 -8.56 8.52
N LEU A 24 -0.70 -9.48 7.78
CA LEU A 24 -1.82 -10.27 8.29
C LEU A 24 -1.42 -11.15 9.45
N ARG A 25 -0.21 -11.72 9.43
CA ARG A 25 0.30 -12.54 10.53
C ARG A 25 0.54 -11.75 11.79
N MET A 26 0.84 -10.47 11.68
CA MET A 26 1.04 -9.61 12.84
C MET A 26 -0.27 -9.33 13.59
N PHE A 27 -1.41 -9.39 12.89
CA PHE A 27 -2.70 -9.03 13.46
C PHE A 27 -3.63 -10.22 13.66
N SER A 28 -3.28 -11.40 13.17
CA SER A 28 -4.10 -12.59 13.35
C SER A 28 -3.22 -13.83 13.26
N GLU A 29 -3.64 -14.88 13.94
CA GLU A 29 -2.93 -16.16 13.93
C GLU A 29 -3.27 -17.01 12.71
N CYS A 30 -3.93 -16.45 11.72
CA CYS A 30 -4.28 -17.18 10.52
C CYS A 30 -3.03 -17.64 9.80
N ALA A 31 -2.89 -18.94 9.67
CA ALA A 31 -1.87 -19.50 8.80
C ALA A 31 -2.28 -19.15 7.38
N ALA A 32 -1.44 -18.36 6.69
CA ALA A 32 -1.67 -18.05 5.30
C ALA A 32 -1.45 -19.32 4.48
N GLY A 33 -2.53 -19.88 3.97
CA GLY A 33 -2.43 -21.00 3.05
C GLY A 33 -2.25 -20.52 1.64
N THR A 34 -2.00 -21.46 0.74
CA THR A 34 -1.83 -21.19 -0.68
C THR A 34 -3.02 -20.41 -1.27
N LYS A 35 -4.23 -20.71 -0.80
CA LYS A 35 -5.43 -20.01 -1.29
C LYS A 35 -5.41 -18.53 -0.99
N LEU A 36 -4.94 -18.14 0.18
CA LEU A 36 -4.85 -16.73 0.54
C LEU A 36 -3.78 -16.03 -0.28
N GLU A 37 -2.62 -16.67 -0.46
CA GLU A 37 -1.56 -16.12 -1.29
C GLU A 37 -2.05 -15.89 -2.73
N ASP A 38 -2.75 -16.87 -3.29
CA ASP A 38 -3.28 -16.76 -4.66
C ASP A 38 -4.32 -15.64 -4.76
N ALA A 39 -5.17 -15.48 -3.75
CA ALA A 39 -6.18 -14.43 -3.73
C ALA A 39 -5.54 -13.05 -3.66
N ILE A 40 -4.52 -12.88 -2.83
CA ILE A 40 -3.80 -11.62 -2.70
C ILE A 40 -3.09 -11.28 -4.02
N ARG A 41 -2.42 -12.26 -4.61
CA ARG A 41 -1.72 -12.08 -5.88
C ARG A 41 -2.68 -11.64 -6.97
N ARG A 42 -3.82 -12.31 -7.07
CA ARG A 42 -4.84 -11.98 -8.07
C ARG A 42 -5.38 -10.57 -7.86
N PHE A 43 -5.61 -10.17 -6.61
CA PHE A 43 -6.08 -8.83 -6.30
C PHE A 43 -5.11 -7.77 -6.81
N TYR A 44 -3.83 -7.88 -6.44
CA TYR A 44 -2.83 -6.93 -6.90
C TYR A 44 -2.70 -6.92 -8.42
N GLU A 45 -2.65 -8.09 -9.02
CA GLU A 45 -2.48 -8.20 -10.48
C GLU A 45 -3.59 -7.50 -11.23
N ILE A 46 -4.84 -7.77 -10.86
CA ILE A 46 -6.00 -7.19 -11.52
C ILE A 46 -6.09 -5.70 -11.24
N LYS A 47 -6.00 -5.33 -9.97
CA LYS A 47 -6.19 -3.94 -9.57
C LYS A 47 -5.07 -3.00 -10.04
N MET A 48 -3.85 -3.49 -10.07
CA MET A 48 -2.74 -2.70 -10.60
C MET A 48 -2.88 -2.48 -12.10
N LYS A 49 -3.32 -3.48 -12.85
CA LYS A 49 -3.57 -3.33 -14.28
C LYS A 49 -4.69 -2.33 -14.57
N GLU A 50 -5.66 -2.24 -13.68
CA GLU A 50 -6.77 -1.30 -13.82
C GLU A 50 -6.46 0.10 -13.27
N ASN A 51 -5.25 0.32 -12.77
CA ASN A 51 -4.87 1.53 -12.05
C ASN A 51 -5.78 1.79 -10.83
N ALA A 52 -6.25 0.72 -10.21
CA ALA A 52 -7.12 0.79 -9.04
C ALA A 52 -6.42 0.38 -7.75
N CYS A 53 -5.12 0.13 -7.80
CA CYS A 53 -4.31 -0.17 -6.63
C CYS A 53 -2.88 0.27 -6.88
N ARG A 54 -2.28 0.93 -5.89
CA ARG A 54 -0.88 1.32 -5.97
C ARG A 54 -0.26 1.25 -4.58
N THR A 55 0.98 0.79 -4.52
CA THR A 55 1.75 0.71 -3.28
C THR A 55 2.96 1.61 -3.40
N LEU A 56 3.07 2.53 -2.46
CA LEU A 56 4.22 3.42 -2.38
C LEU A 56 5.26 2.77 -1.47
N LEU A 57 6.51 2.76 -1.94
CA LEU A 57 7.65 2.22 -1.20
C LEU A 57 8.60 3.36 -0.91
N GLY A 58 9.00 3.53 0.34
CA GLY A 58 9.97 4.53 0.74
C GLY A 58 11.25 3.87 1.22
N TYR A 59 12.36 4.28 0.63
CA TYR A 59 13.67 3.70 0.92
C TYR A 59 14.60 4.70 1.56
N ALA A 60 15.31 4.25 2.58
CA ALA A 60 16.47 4.96 3.12
C ALA A 60 17.70 4.24 2.57
N GLY A 61 18.26 4.78 1.49
CA GLY A 61 19.30 4.07 0.74
C GLY A 61 18.73 2.79 0.13
N ARG A 62 19.23 1.64 0.57
CA ARG A 62 18.77 0.33 0.09
C ARG A 62 17.76 -0.33 1.03
N GLU A 63 17.47 0.30 2.15
CA GLU A 63 16.60 -0.25 3.16
C GLU A 63 15.17 0.25 2.98
N LEU A 64 14.22 -0.68 2.92
CA LEU A 64 12.82 -0.32 2.89
C LEU A 64 12.43 0.23 4.26
N ALA A 65 12.02 1.48 4.29
CA ALA A 65 11.70 2.19 5.53
C ALA A 65 10.21 2.39 5.74
N ALA A 66 9.43 2.50 4.66
CA ALA A 66 8.00 2.80 4.77
C ALA A 66 7.23 2.27 3.58
N THR A 67 5.97 1.92 3.81
CA THR A 67 5.04 1.52 2.75
C THR A 67 3.65 2.07 3.02
N ALA A 68 2.87 2.24 1.97
CA ALA A 68 1.44 2.51 2.06
C ALA A 68 0.78 2.04 0.77
N THR A 69 -0.38 1.42 0.89
CA THR A 69 -1.13 0.96 -0.27
C THR A 69 -2.47 1.69 -0.32
N LEU A 70 -2.81 2.18 -1.49
CA LEU A 70 -4.11 2.79 -1.78
C LEU A 70 -4.80 1.95 -2.84
N TYR A 71 -6.05 1.56 -2.59
CA TYR A 71 -6.84 0.90 -3.61
C TYR A 71 -8.25 1.46 -3.64
N PHE A 72 -8.91 1.30 -4.78
CA PHE A 72 -10.24 1.84 -5.03
C PHE A 72 -11.24 0.72 -5.25
N TYR A 73 -12.45 0.95 -4.79
CA TYR A 73 -13.58 0.06 -5.03
C TYR A 73 -14.86 0.87 -5.15
N ASP A 74 -15.92 0.23 -5.61
CA ASP A 74 -17.18 0.90 -5.86
C ASP A 74 -18.20 0.56 -4.77
N VAL A 75 -18.99 1.58 -4.42
CA VAL A 75 -20.16 1.43 -3.55
C VAL A 75 -21.36 2.01 -4.29
N LEU A 76 -22.54 1.76 -3.79
CA LEU A 76 -23.74 2.33 -4.37
C LEU A 76 -23.67 3.86 -4.28
N PRO A 77 -23.83 4.59 -5.39
CA PRO A 77 -23.77 6.06 -5.35
C PRO A 77 -24.78 6.68 -4.40
N SER A 78 -24.37 7.77 -3.77
CA SER A 78 -25.19 8.52 -2.82
C SER A 78 -25.00 10.01 -3.05
N ASN A 79 -25.75 10.83 -2.31
CA ASN A 79 -25.59 12.28 -2.41
C ASN A 79 -24.19 12.72 -1.95
N GLU A 80 -23.63 12.06 -0.97
CA GLU A 80 -22.30 12.38 -0.46
C GLU A 80 -21.19 11.88 -1.39
N ASN A 81 -21.49 10.85 -2.16
CA ASN A 81 -20.52 10.27 -3.08
C ASN A 81 -21.22 9.84 -4.38
N PRO A 82 -21.52 10.79 -5.27
CA PRO A 82 -22.23 10.46 -6.50
C PRO A 82 -21.50 9.51 -7.43
N SER A 83 -20.16 9.50 -7.39
CA SER A 83 -19.36 8.58 -8.22
C SER A 83 -19.43 7.14 -7.73
N GLY A 84 -19.73 6.93 -6.44
CA GLY A 84 -19.67 5.62 -5.84
C GLY A 84 -18.26 5.05 -5.68
N ARG A 85 -17.23 5.87 -5.94
CA ARG A 85 -15.86 5.39 -5.84
C ARG A 85 -15.29 5.71 -4.46
N VAL A 86 -14.65 4.70 -3.85
CA VAL A 86 -14.05 4.81 -2.52
C VAL A 86 -12.59 4.43 -2.61
N GLY A 87 -11.74 5.24 -2.00
CA GLY A 87 -10.34 4.92 -1.84
C GLY A 87 -10.07 4.42 -0.43
N GLN A 88 -9.32 3.36 -0.30
CA GLN A 88 -8.93 2.82 1.00
C GLN A 88 -7.43 2.70 1.08
N ILE A 89 -6.89 3.19 2.22
CA ILE A 89 -5.46 3.07 2.50
C ILE A 89 -5.25 1.92 3.46
N THR A 90 -4.30 1.07 3.15
CA THR A 90 -3.95 -0.08 3.95
C THR A 90 -2.45 -0.32 3.87
N ASN A 91 -1.94 -1.25 4.67
CA ASN A 91 -0.52 -1.60 4.70
C ASN A 91 0.38 -0.40 4.97
N VAL A 92 -0.08 0.56 5.76
CA VAL A 92 0.77 1.67 6.19
C VAL A 92 1.74 1.14 7.22
N TRP A 93 3.02 1.20 6.90
CA TRP A 93 4.06 0.64 7.74
C TRP A 93 5.29 1.53 7.69
N VAL A 94 5.92 1.69 8.84
CA VAL A 94 7.21 2.36 8.96
C VAL A 94 8.10 1.45 9.78
N ASP A 95 9.31 1.19 9.28
CA ASP A 95 10.28 0.38 10.00
C ASP A 95 10.59 1.03 11.35
N GLU A 96 10.77 0.20 12.37
CA GLU A 96 10.98 0.65 13.73
C GLU A 96 12.12 1.67 13.85
N ALA A 97 13.18 1.48 13.09
CA ALA A 97 14.33 2.37 13.09
C ALA A 97 13.99 3.78 12.59
N PHE A 98 12.89 3.94 11.89
CA PHE A 98 12.51 5.22 11.26
C PHE A 98 11.23 5.83 11.83
N ARG A 99 10.70 5.25 12.89
CA ARG A 99 9.46 5.73 13.50
C ARG A 99 9.67 7.06 14.22
N ARG A 100 8.56 7.78 14.44
CA ARG A 100 8.52 9.07 15.16
C ARG A 100 9.22 10.22 14.44
N GLN A 101 9.30 10.15 13.11
CA GLN A 101 9.90 11.19 12.30
C GLN A 101 8.92 11.78 11.28
N GLY A 102 7.61 11.52 11.46
CA GLY A 102 6.60 12.01 10.53
C GLY A 102 6.54 11.24 9.22
N ILE A 103 7.26 10.14 9.12
CA ILE A 103 7.34 9.36 7.87
C ILE A 103 6.00 8.72 7.51
N ALA A 104 5.26 8.21 8.50
CA ALA A 104 3.95 7.62 8.23
C ALA A 104 2.99 8.63 7.60
N THR A 105 2.98 9.87 8.12
CA THR A 105 2.15 10.94 7.58
C THR A 105 2.56 11.32 6.16
N SER A 106 3.86 11.46 5.92
CA SER A 106 4.38 11.77 4.58
C SER A 106 4.04 10.67 3.58
N THR A 107 4.22 9.42 3.98
CA THR A 107 3.94 8.27 3.12
C THR A 107 2.45 8.20 2.78
N HIS A 108 1.59 8.41 3.77
CA HIS A 108 0.15 8.45 3.60
C HIS A 108 -0.25 9.55 2.61
N THR A 109 0.31 10.74 2.76
CA THR A 109 0.01 11.85 1.85
C THR A 109 0.47 11.56 0.44
N LEU A 110 1.67 11.01 0.27
CA LEU A 110 2.25 10.77 -1.05
C LEU A 110 1.55 9.64 -1.81
N VAL A 111 1.02 8.63 -1.12
CA VAL A 111 0.28 7.57 -1.80
C VAL A 111 -1.02 8.09 -2.40
N ILE A 112 -1.63 9.11 -1.77
CA ILE A 112 -2.85 9.75 -2.28
C ILE A 112 -2.52 10.78 -3.36
N CYS A 113 -1.54 11.65 -3.09
CA CYS A 113 -1.17 12.76 -3.97
C CYS A 113 0.31 12.67 -4.29
N PRO A 114 0.71 11.83 -5.25
CA PRO A 114 2.13 11.62 -5.56
C PRO A 114 2.83 12.86 -6.11
N ASP A 115 2.07 13.80 -6.68
CA ASP A 115 2.64 15.03 -7.22
C ASP A 115 2.90 16.09 -6.15
N ARG A 116 2.46 15.85 -4.93
CA ARG A 116 2.65 16.80 -3.84
C ARG A 116 4.08 16.70 -3.34
N LYS A 117 4.79 17.81 -3.44
CA LYS A 117 6.13 17.91 -2.89
C LYS A 117 6.03 18.43 -1.47
N GLU A 118 6.61 17.71 -0.54
CA GLU A 118 6.71 18.16 0.83
C GLU A 118 7.94 19.04 1.00
N HIS A 119 7.77 20.12 1.70
CA HIS A 119 8.84 21.04 1.99
C HIS A 119 9.19 21.01 3.46
#